data_b8de3fdf426a92f2dcd5d584e5e91199
#
_entry.id   b8de3fdf426a92f2dcd5d584e5e91199
#
_cell.length_a   1.000
_cell.length_b   1.000
_cell.length_c   1.000
_cell.angle_alpha   90.00
_cell.angle_beta   90.00
_cell.angle_gamma   90.00
#
_symmetry.space_group_name_H-M   'P 1'
#
loop_
_entity.id
_entity.type
_entity.pdbx_description
1 polymer ?
#
loop_
_entity_poly.entity_id
_entity_poly.type
_entity_poly.pdbx_seq_one_letter_code
_entity_poly.pdbx_strand_id
1 'polypeptide(L)'
;MIGLSKSARAGFSFDDVAVAPHRRTRDPESVDLTWQIDAYSFDLPLVAAPMDSIMSPESAITMGAAGGLGVLNLEGLWTRYEDPSDAFAQIRAAGREEAVPLLQRLYAEPIKPELIGQRVAQMRAANITVAGSLSPQKTHDLFRYVIEAGVDVFVIRGTTVSAEHVSAGNEPLNLKQFIYELDVPVLVGGVATYQSALHLMRAGAAGVLVGFGGGASHTTADVLGVRVPMASAIADVAAARRDYLDESGGRYVHVVADGAMGRSGDIVKAIACGADAAMVGSPLARAQEAPGAGKHWGMEATHKELPRGEVVEFPTVGTWQEVVHGPSHVSDGTMNLAGALRRSIALCGYTDSKSFQRVEMVRSH
;
A
#
# COMPACT_ATOMS: atom_id res chain seq x y z
N MET A 1 12.45 8.30 -29.02
CA MET A 1 12.30 7.00 -29.71
C MET A 1 13.34 6.05 -29.21
N ILE A 2 13.03 4.75 -29.09
CA ILE A 2 14.01 3.70 -28.71
C ILE A 2 14.73 3.21 -29.99
N GLY A 3 14.07 3.28 -31.14
CA GLY A 3 14.57 2.86 -32.44
C GLY A 3 13.66 3.37 -33.56
N LEU A 4 13.83 2.89 -34.79
CA LEU A 4 13.11 3.39 -35.95
C LEU A 4 11.57 3.21 -35.84
N SER A 5 11.10 2.14 -35.20
CA SER A 5 9.67 1.79 -35.13
C SER A 5 9.11 1.72 -33.72
N LYS A 6 9.92 2.05 -32.67
CA LYS A 6 9.50 1.95 -31.28
C LYS A 6 9.80 3.23 -30.53
N SER A 7 8.81 3.74 -29.79
CA SER A 7 8.94 4.90 -28.92
C SER A 7 8.71 4.52 -27.47
N ALA A 8 9.32 5.28 -26.55
CA ALA A 8 9.01 5.28 -25.13
C ALA A 8 8.89 6.74 -24.66
N ARG A 9 7.95 6.99 -23.76
CA ARG A 9 7.90 8.26 -23.04
C ARG A 9 8.89 8.25 -21.88
N ALA A 10 9.38 9.42 -21.48
CA ALA A 10 10.14 9.56 -20.25
C ALA A 10 9.23 9.30 -19.05
N GLY A 11 9.73 8.58 -18.06
CA GLY A 11 9.10 8.38 -16.78
C GLY A 11 10.04 8.79 -15.66
N PHE A 12 9.49 9.31 -14.56
CA PHE A 12 10.24 9.80 -13.40
C PHE A 12 9.94 8.93 -12.18
N SER A 13 10.99 8.45 -11.54
CA SER A 13 10.97 7.84 -10.20
C SER A 13 11.00 8.94 -9.13
N PHE A 14 10.92 8.54 -7.86
CA PHE A 14 11.11 9.51 -6.78
C PHE A 14 12.53 10.07 -6.70
N ASP A 15 13.54 9.35 -7.20
CA ASP A 15 14.91 9.84 -7.21
C ASP A 15 15.15 10.93 -8.27
N ASP A 16 14.29 10.97 -9.31
CA ASP A 16 14.39 11.94 -10.41
C ASP A 16 13.76 13.30 -10.09
N VAL A 17 13.00 13.40 -8.99
CA VAL A 17 12.22 14.59 -8.67
C VAL A 17 12.39 15.02 -7.21
N ALA A 18 12.22 16.30 -6.96
CA ALA A 18 12.19 16.91 -5.64
C ALA A 18 11.07 17.97 -5.56
N VAL A 19 10.59 18.24 -4.35
CA VAL A 19 9.66 19.36 -4.10
C VAL A 19 10.44 20.66 -3.95
N ALA A 20 9.95 21.74 -4.55
CA ALA A 20 10.55 23.06 -4.42
C ALA A 20 9.98 23.80 -3.21
N PRO A 21 10.83 24.38 -2.33
CA PRO A 21 10.34 25.22 -1.25
C PRO A 21 9.72 26.50 -1.82
N HIS A 22 8.65 26.97 -1.16
CA HIS A 22 8.00 28.23 -1.54
C HIS A 22 8.60 29.40 -0.75
N ARG A 23 8.32 30.65 -1.19
CA ARG A 23 8.73 31.86 -0.48
C ARG A 23 8.16 32.01 0.94
N ARG A 24 7.06 31.33 1.23
CA ARG A 24 6.41 31.31 2.54
C ARG A 24 6.66 29.95 3.19
N THR A 25 6.99 29.94 4.46
CA THR A 25 7.07 28.77 5.31
C THR A 25 6.02 28.84 6.42
N ARG A 26 5.79 27.73 7.12
CA ARG A 26 4.87 27.62 8.24
C ARG A 26 5.50 26.82 9.38
N ASP A 27 4.91 26.92 10.55
CA ASP A 27 5.25 26.02 11.65
C ASP A 27 4.67 24.62 11.36
N PRO A 28 5.48 23.56 11.50
CA PRO A 28 5.02 22.20 11.22
C PRO A 28 3.76 21.79 12.01
N GLU A 29 3.61 22.29 13.22
CA GLU A 29 2.49 22.01 14.13
C GLU A 29 1.15 22.53 13.58
N SER A 30 1.19 23.51 12.69
CA SER A 30 0.00 24.07 12.04
C SER A 30 -0.47 23.28 10.81
N VAL A 31 0.26 22.23 10.41
CA VAL A 31 -0.06 21.44 9.22
C VAL A 31 -1.02 20.30 9.57
N ASP A 32 -2.13 20.26 8.84
CA ASP A 32 -3.11 19.18 8.92
C ASP A 32 -2.71 18.03 7.97
N LEU A 33 -2.60 16.81 8.51
CA LEU A 33 -2.31 15.59 7.76
C LEU A 33 -3.54 14.71 7.59
N THR A 34 -4.71 15.12 8.07
CA THR A 34 -5.91 14.29 8.00
C THR A 34 -6.27 13.94 6.55
N TRP A 35 -6.78 12.75 6.36
CA TRP A 35 -7.37 12.32 5.12
C TRP A 35 -8.62 11.49 5.37
N GLN A 36 -9.45 11.34 4.36
CA GLN A 36 -10.72 10.64 4.44
C GLN A 36 -10.82 9.62 3.32
N ILE A 37 -11.50 8.50 3.60
CA ILE A 37 -12.01 7.61 2.58
C ILE A 37 -13.45 7.23 2.95
N ASP A 38 -14.40 7.65 2.11
CA ASP A 38 -15.82 7.53 2.39
C ASP A 38 -16.16 8.15 3.77
N ALA A 39 -16.76 7.39 4.67
CA ALA A 39 -17.12 7.84 6.02
C ALA A 39 -15.96 7.77 7.04
N TYR A 40 -14.83 7.19 6.67
CA TYR A 40 -13.70 6.95 7.56
C TYR A 40 -12.67 8.07 7.46
N SER A 41 -12.26 8.60 8.63
CA SER A 41 -11.27 9.66 8.75
C SER A 41 -10.04 9.16 9.50
N PHE A 42 -8.86 9.63 9.07
CA PHE A 42 -7.56 9.25 9.62
C PHE A 42 -6.72 10.49 9.87
N ASP A 43 -5.97 10.52 10.98
CA ASP A 43 -5.09 11.63 11.33
C ASP A 43 -3.83 11.69 10.45
N LEU A 44 -3.46 10.56 9.83
CA LEU A 44 -2.30 10.42 8.97
C LEU A 44 -2.65 9.82 7.63
N PRO A 45 -2.12 10.33 6.51
CA PRO A 45 -2.31 9.76 5.18
C PRO A 45 -1.35 8.57 4.95
N LEU A 46 -1.27 7.67 5.95
CA LEU A 46 -0.42 6.49 5.93
C LEU A 46 -1.27 5.23 6.05
N VAL A 47 -1.03 4.30 5.14
CA VAL A 47 -1.63 2.98 5.12
C VAL A 47 -0.53 1.94 5.28
N ALA A 48 -0.62 1.06 6.27
CA ALA A 48 0.31 -0.06 6.39
C ALA A 48 -0.08 -1.18 5.43
N ALA A 49 0.87 -1.60 4.60
CA ALA A 49 0.63 -2.56 3.53
C ALA A 49 0.26 -3.95 4.06
N PRO A 50 -0.64 -4.69 3.37
CA PRO A 50 -1.07 -6.03 3.77
C PRO A 50 0.00 -7.07 3.51
N MET A 51 1.03 -7.06 4.31
CA MET A 51 2.17 -7.97 4.23
C MET A 51 2.44 -8.59 5.60
N ASP A 52 2.46 -9.90 5.70
CA ASP A 52 2.62 -10.60 6.99
C ASP A 52 3.94 -10.26 7.70
N SER A 53 4.93 -9.81 6.95
CA SER A 53 6.20 -9.33 7.52
C SER A 53 6.06 -8.09 8.41
N ILE A 54 4.99 -7.31 8.23
CA ILE A 54 4.76 -6.06 8.96
C ILE A 54 3.41 -6.04 9.67
N MET A 55 2.44 -6.80 9.19
CA MET A 55 1.05 -6.67 9.63
C MET A 55 0.56 -7.93 10.34
N SER A 56 0.13 -7.74 11.57
CA SER A 56 -0.64 -8.65 12.40
C SER A 56 -1.92 -7.93 12.84
N PRO A 57 -2.87 -8.60 13.48
CA PRO A 57 -3.97 -7.89 14.16
C PRO A 57 -3.48 -6.83 15.14
N GLU A 58 -2.42 -7.11 15.91
CA GLU A 58 -1.82 -6.19 16.87
C GLU A 58 -1.15 -5.00 16.17
N SER A 59 -0.42 -5.23 15.07
CA SER A 59 0.18 -4.15 14.28
C SER A 59 -0.88 -3.27 13.63
N ALA A 60 -2.01 -3.84 13.20
CA ALA A 60 -3.15 -3.07 12.67
C ALA A 60 -3.77 -2.17 13.74
N ILE A 61 -3.91 -2.69 14.98
CA ILE A 61 -4.37 -1.91 16.13
C ILE A 61 -3.38 -0.77 16.43
N THR A 62 -2.08 -1.06 16.43
CA THR A 62 -1.03 -0.07 16.65
C THR A 62 -1.05 1.03 15.59
N MET A 63 -1.24 0.65 14.31
CA MET A 63 -1.33 1.62 13.22
C MET A 63 -2.59 2.49 13.31
N GLY A 64 -3.73 1.90 13.69
CA GLY A 64 -4.96 2.64 13.94
C GLY A 64 -4.81 3.62 15.10
N ALA A 65 -4.20 3.20 16.21
CA ALA A 65 -3.90 4.08 17.35
C ALA A 65 -2.90 5.19 17.00
N ALA A 66 -2.01 4.96 16.03
CA ALA A 66 -1.10 5.98 15.50
C ALA A 66 -1.78 6.95 14.51
N GLY A 67 -3.07 6.79 14.23
CA GLY A 67 -3.85 7.67 13.36
C GLY A 67 -3.83 7.31 11.87
N GLY A 68 -3.28 6.15 11.49
CA GLY A 68 -3.28 5.64 10.12
C GLY A 68 -4.20 4.43 9.92
N LEU A 69 -4.10 3.76 8.78
CA LEU A 69 -4.87 2.57 8.45
C LEU A 69 -3.98 1.33 8.34
N GLY A 70 -4.20 0.32 9.19
CA GLY A 70 -3.57 -0.99 9.05
C GLY A 70 -4.43 -1.92 8.18
N VAL A 71 -3.84 -2.50 7.12
CA VAL A 71 -4.53 -3.46 6.26
C VAL A 71 -4.01 -4.87 6.52
N LEU A 72 -4.86 -5.76 7.04
CA LEU A 72 -4.48 -7.16 7.30
C LEU A 72 -4.53 -7.98 6.00
N ASN A 73 -3.50 -8.81 5.77
CA ASN A 73 -3.48 -9.80 4.71
C ASN A 73 -4.36 -10.99 5.10
N LEU A 74 -5.54 -11.11 4.46
CA LEU A 74 -6.49 -12.20 4.75
C LEU A 74 -6.17 -13.50 4.00
N GLU A 75 -5.06 -13.55 3.26
CA GLU A 75 -4.50 -14.75 2.64
C GLU A 75 -3.17 -15.17 3.29
N GLY A 76 -2.80 -14.49 4.36
CA GLY A 76 -1.54 -14.65 5.03
C GLY A 76 -1.49 -15.75 6.08
N LEU A 77 -0.43 -15.73 6.87
CA LEU A 77 -0.21 -16.71 7.96
C LEU A 77 -1.29 -16.60 9.05
N TRP A 78 -1.81 -15.39 9.29
CA TRP A 78 -2.82 -15.12 10.31
C TRP A 78 -4.17 -15.80 10.04
N THR A 79 -4.44 -16.17 8.80
CA THR A 79 -5.67 -16.86 8.39
C THR A 79 -5.44 -18.32 7.98
N ARG A 80 -4.20 -18.81 8.10
CA ARG A 80 -3.82 -20.21 7.86
C ARG A 80 -3.57 -20.97 9.14
N TYR A 81 -3.05 -20.29 10.15
CA TYR A 81 -2.70 -20.86 11.45
C TYR A 81 -3.49 -20.20 12.58
N GLU A 82 -4.00 -21.01 13.50
CA GLU A 82 -4.63 -20.49 14.73
C GLU A 82 -3.61 -19.69 15.55
N ASP A 83 -2.42 -20.26 15.70
CA ASP A 83 -1.23 -19.58 16.25
C ASP A 83 -0.09 -19.64 15.21
N PRO A 84 0.23 -18.53 14.53
CA PRO A 84 1.32 -18.48 13.57
C PRO A 84 2.72 -18.27 14.18
N SER A 85 2.85 -18.25 15.51
CA SER A 85 4.09 -17.90 16.22
C SER A 85 5.28 -18.77 15.78
N ASP A 86 5.07 -20.09 15.64
CA ASP A 86 6.10 -21.01 15.19
C ASP A 86 6.49 -20.75 13.73
N ALA A 87 5.53 -20.42 12.86
CA ALA A 87 5.81 -20.09 11.46
C ALA A 87 6.68 -18.83 11.38
N PHE A 88 6.35 -17.78 12.13
CA PHE A 88 7.18 -16.58 12.21
C PHE A 88 8.56 -16.86 12.81
N ALA A 89 8.66 -17.71 13.86
CA ALA A 89 9.95 -18.07 14.44
C ALA A 89 10.85 -18.78 13.40
N GLN A 90 10.31 -19.71 12.61
CA GLN A 90 11.02 -20.36 11.54
C GLN A 90 11.48 -19.36 10.46
N ILE A 91 10.61 -18.44 10.03
CA ILE A 91 10.97 -17.42 9.03
C ILE A 91 12.09 -16.52 9.55
N ARG A 92 12.00 -16.06 10.80
CA ARG A 92 13.05 -15.22 11.42
C ARG A 92 14.40 -15.93 11.51
N ALA A 93 14.40 -17.23 11.75
CA ALA A 93 15.62 -18.06 11.85
C ALA A 93 16.21 -18.48 10.49
N ALA A 94 15.40 -18.49 9.42
CA ALA A 94 15.80 -18.99 8.12
C ALA A 94 16.95 -18.17 7.49
N GLY A 95 17.92 -18.83 6.90
CA GLY A 95 18.94 -18.23 6.06
C GLY A 95 18.38 -17.71 4.74
N ARG A 96 19.17 -16.90 4.03
CA ARG A 96 18.72 -16.25 2.77
C ARG A 96 18.25 -17.27 1.72
N GLU A 97 18.97 -18.38 1.55
CA GLU A 97 18.66 -19.41 0.56
C GLU A 97 17.45 -20.27 0.95
N GLU A 98 17.17 -20.38 2.25
CA GLU A 98 16.09 -21.19 2.80
C GLU A 98 14.77 -20.42 2.91
N ALA A 99 14.83 -19.10 2.96
CA ALA A 99 13.66 -18.24 3.28
C ALA A 99 12.52 -18.43 2.28
N VAL A 100 12.78 -18.36 0.98
CA VAL A 100 11.71 -18.49 -0.05
C VAL A 100 11.12 -19.89 -0.08
N PRO A 101 11.91 -21.00 -0.10
CA PRO A 101 11.35 -22.36 0.02
C PRO A 101 10.53 -22.57 1.30
N LEU A 102 10.95 -21.98 2.42
CA LEU A 102 10.20 -22.01 3.67
C LEU A 102 8.85 -21.30 3.56
N LEU A 103 8.83 -20.07 3.01
CA LEU A 103 7.59 -19.35 2.77
C LEU A 103 6.63 -20.15 1.89
N GLN A 104 7.10 -20.69 0.79
CA GLN A 104 6.28 -21.52 -0.12
C GLN A 104 5.65 -22.72 0.60
N ARG A 105 6.36 -23.34 1.54
CA ARG A 105 5.83 -24.44 2.37
C ARG A 105 4.79 -23.94 3.37
N LEU A 106 5.07 -22.87 4.09
CA LEU A 106 4.17 -22.34 5.12
C LEU A 106 2.86 -21.79 4.52
N TYR A 107 2.93 -21.15 3.36
CA TYR A 107 1.76 -20.62 2.67
C TYR A 107 1.02 -21.67 1.82
N ALA A 108 1.52 -22.91 1.76
CA ALA A 108 0.78 -24.02 1.17
C ALA A 108 -0.36 -24.53 2.08
N GLU A 109 -0.32 -24.22 3.38
CA GLU A 109 -1.44 -24.50 4.29
C GLU A 109 -2.70 -23.78 3.82
N PRO A 110 -3.88 -24.43 3.81
CA PRO A 110 -5.12 -23.78 3.37
C PRO A 110 -5.49 -22.59 4.22
N ILE A 111 -6.11 -21.58 3.59
CA ILE A 111 -6.78 -20.49 4.30
C ILE A 111 -7.99 -21.06 5.03
N LYS A 112 -8.14 -20.72 6.31
CA LYS A 112 -9.25 -21.09 7.17
C LYS A 112 -10.20 -19.91 7.29
N PRO A 113 -11.38 -19.94 6.63
CA PRO A 113 -12.28 -18.79 6.61
C PRO A 113 -12.73 -18.33 8.00
N GLU A 114 -12.86 -19.24 8.96
CA GLU A 114 -13.20 -18.94 10.35
C GLU A 114 -12.15 -18.04 11.04
N LEU A 115 -10.89 -18.14 10.65
CA LEU A 115 -9.84 -17.27 11.18
C LEU A 115 -9.97 -15.84 10.67
N ILE A 116 -10.54 -15.61 9.49
CA ILE A 116 -10.84 -14.26 9.00
C ILE A 116 -11.73 -13.54 10.01
N GLY A 117 -12.85 -14.17 10.39
CA GLY A 117 -13.76 -13.62 11.39
C GLY A 117 -13.09 -13.34 12.74
N GLN A 118 -12.26 -14.28 13.21
CA GLN A 118 -11.56 -14.11 14.50
C GLN A 118 -10.57 -12.95 14.46
N ARG A 119 -9.76 -12.79 13.40
CA ARG A 119 -8.79 -11.70 13.28
C ARG A 119 -9.46 -10.34 13.13
N VAL A 120 -10.54 -10.26 12.35
CA VAL A 120 -11.34 -9.05 12.21
C VAL A 120 -11.99 -8.67 13.55
N ALA A 121 -12.57 -9.63 14.28
CA ALA A 121 -13.14 -9.37 15.60
C ALA A 121 -12.10 -8.86 16.61
N GLN A 122 -10.88 -9.41 16.58
CA GLN A 122 -9.76 -8.94 17.42
C GLN A 122 -9.42 -7.47 17.14
N MET A 123 -9.31 -7.07 15.88
CA MET A 123 -9.05 -5.68 15.49
C MET A 123 -10.22 -4.76 15.85
N ARG A 124 -11.45 -5.20 15.61
CA ARG A 124 -12.66 -4.43 15.92
C ARG A 124 -12.84 -4.18 17.41
N ALA A 125 -12.44 -5.12 18.28
CA ALA A 125 -12.49 -4.95 19.73
C ALA A 125 -11.62 -3.79 20.23
N ALA A 126 -10.62 -3.36 19.46
CA ALA A 126 -9.78 -2.20 19.76
C ALA A 126 -10.38 -0.87 19.26
N ASN A 127 -11.57 -0.88 18.70
CA ASN A 127 -12.28 0.30 18.18
C ASN A 127 -11.49 1.12 17.16
N ILE A 128 -10.79 0.43 16.26
CA ILE A 128 -10.09 1.01 15.10
C ILE A 128 -10.91 0.76 13.82
N THR A 129 -10.62 1.52 12.76
CA THR A 129 -11.09 1.18 11.39
C THR A 129 -10.41 -0.09 10.92
N VAL A 130 -11.20 -1.11 10.59
CA VAL A 130 -10.71 -2.44 10.22
C VAL A 130 -10.64 -2.60 8.72
N ALA A 131 -9.44 -2.86 8.19
CA ALA A 131 -9.24 -3.14 6.78
C ALA A 131 -8.63 -4.52 6.55
N GLY A 132 -9.14 -5.22 5.54
CA GLY A 132 -8.64 -6.52 5.12
C GLY A 132 -8.40 -6.60 3.62
N SER A 133 -7.38 -7.34 3.21
CA SER A 133 -6.97 -7.47 1.81
C SER A 133 -7.06 -8.90 1.31
N LEU A 134 -7.62 -9.06 0.10
CA LEU A 134 -7.55 -10.27 -0.71
C LEU A 134 -6.95 -9.98 -2.08
N SER A 135 -6.36 -11.00 -2.69
CA SER A 135 -6.02 -10.97 -4.12
C SER A 135 -7.28 -11.07 -4.98
N PRO A 136 -7.26 -10.60 -6.23
CA PRO A 136 -8.38 -10.78 -7.15
C PRO A 136 -8.79 -12.25 -7.32
N GLN A 137 -7.83 -13.17 -7.27
CA GLN A 137 -8.05 -14.61 -7.42
C GLN A 137 -8.80 -15.23 -6.25
N LYS A 138 -8.64 -14.69 -5.04
CA LYS A 138 -9.28 -15.20 -3.83
C LYS A 138 -10.52 -14.42 -3.42
N THR A 139 -10.72 -13.25 -4.00
CA THR A 139 -11.87 -12.41 -3.67
C THR A 139 -13.18 -13.13 -3.92
N HIS A 140 -13.36 -13.79 -5.07
CA HIS A 140 -14.60 -14.51 -5.39
C HIS A 140 -14.97 -15.55 -4.33
N ASP A 141 -14.00 -16.30 -3.83
CA ASP A 141 -14.24 -17.43 -2.91
C ASP A 141 -14.40 -16.98 -1.45
N LEU A 142 -13.73 -15.88 -1.07
CA LEU A 142 -13.58 -15.49 0.35
C LEU A 142 -14.31 -14.21 0.75
N PHE A 143 -14.81 -13.40 -0.19
CA PHE A 143 -15.34 -12.07 0.13
C PHE A 143 -16.50 -12.12 1.13
N ARG A 144 -17.36 -13.16 1.07
CA ARG A 144 -18.50 -13.28 1.98
C ARG A 144 -18.05 -13.38 3.43
N TYR A 145 -17.02 -14.17 3.70
CA TYR A 145 -16.43 -14.29 5.05
C TYR A 145 -15.84 -12.95 5.52
N VAL A 146 -15.28 -12.16 4.60
CA VAL A 146 -14.71 -10.85 4.92
C VAL A 146 -15.79 -9.84 5.27
N ILE A 147 -16.88 -9.81 4.49
CA ILE A 147 -18.01 -8.89 4.73
C ILE A 147 -18.79 -9.30 5.99
N GLU A 148 -19.06 -10.59 6.17
CA GLU A 148 -19.73 -11.11 7.37
C GLU A 148 -18.89 -10.88 8.64
N ALA A 149 -17.57 -10.90 8.54
CA ALA A 149 -16.67 -10.54 9.62
C ALA A 149 -16.75 -9.05 9.99
N GLY A 150 -17.22 -8.20 9.08
CA GLY A 150 -17.50 -6.79 9.31
C GLY A 150 -16.26 -5.90 9.13
N VAL A 151 -15.49 -6.04 8.05
CA VAL A 151 -14.48 -5.06 7.70
C VAL A 151 -15.11 -3.72 7.35
N ASP A 152 -14.42 -2.63 7.65
CA ASP A 152 -14.86 -1.27 7.32
C ASP A 152 -14.33 -0.83 5.94
N VAL A 153 -13.17 -1.36 5.53
CA VAL A 153 -12.56 -1.09 4.22
C VAL A 153 -12.09 -2.41 3.62
N PHE A 154 -12.52 -2.70 2.39
CA PHE A 154 -12.08 -3.90 1.68
C PHE A 154 -11.01 -3.54 0.64
N VAL A 155 -9.92 -4.29 0.61
CA VAL A 155 -8.78 -4.04 -0.29
C VAL A 155 -8.61 -5.22 -1.25
N ILE A 156 -8.71 -4.97 -2.55
CA ILE A 156 -8.37 -5.95 -3.59
C ILE A 156 -6.99 -5.57 -4.14
N ARG A 157 -5.98 -6.36 -3.80
CA ARG A 157 -4.60 -6.05 -4.14
C ARG A 157 -3.91 -7.19 -4.90
N GLY A 158 -3.33 -6.84 -6.03
CA GLY A 158 -2.52 -7.74 -6.86
C GLY A 158 -1.35 -6.99 -7.50
N THR A 159 -0.48 -7.69 -8.23
CA THR A 159 0.62 -7.06 -8.97
C THR A 159 0.07 -6.08 -10.00
N THR A 160 -0.93 -6.52 -10.75
CA THR A 160 -1.73 -5.67 -11.65
C THR A 160 -3.17 -6.13 -11.55
N VAL A 161 -4.08 -5.20 -11.30
CA VAL A 161 -5.52 -5.47 -11.26
C VAL A 161 -6.17 -4.76 -12.46
N SER A 162 -6.94 -5.51 -13.22
CA SER A 162 -7.69 -5.02 -14.38
C SER A 162 -9.18 -5.26 -14.17
N ALA A 163 -9.99 -4.30 -14.59
CA ALA A 163 -11.44 -4.47 -14.65
C ALA A 163 -11.88 -5.38 -15.83
N GLU A 164 -10.97 -5.68 -16.76
CA GLU A 164 -11.21 -6.52 -17.95
C GLU A 164 -10.22 -7.71 -17.97
N HIS A 165 -10.21 -8.50 -16.91
CA HIS A 165 -9.41 -9.72 -16.89
C HIS A 165 -10.05 -10.78 -17.78
N VAL A 166 -9.27 -11.35 -18.71
CA VAL A 166 -9.70 -12.44 -19.58
C VAL A 166 -9.07 -13.74 -19.06
N SER A 167 -9.90 -14.72 -18.74
CA SER A 167 -9.47 -16.05 -18.30
C SER A 167 -10.01 -17.12 -19.25
N ALA A 168 -9.18 -18.12 -19.55
CA ALA A 168 -9.59 -19.27 -20.37
C ALA A 168 -10.31 -20.38 -19.58
N GLY A 169 -10.22 -20.37 -18.25
CA GLY A 169 -10.68 -21.48 -17.42
C GLY A 169 -11.73 -21.16 -16.34
N ASN A 170 -11.79 -19.91 -15.90
CA ASN A 170 -12.73 -19.48 -14.85
C ASN A 170 -13.40 -18.18 -15.25
N GLU A 171 -14.63 -17.98 -14.83
CA GLU A 171 -15.30 -16.69 -14.98
C GLU A 171 -14.54 -15.64 -14.15
N PRO A 172 -14.00 -14.57 -14.76
CA PRO A 172 -13.28 -13.55 -14.04
C PRO A 172 -14.23 -12.77 -13.13
N LEU A 173 -13.72 -12.27 -12.00
CA LEU A 173 -14.47 -11.42 -11.10
C LEU A 173 -14.96 -10.17 -11.86
N ASN A 174 -16.27 -9.99 -11.96
CA ASN A 174 -16.86 -8.75 -12.45
C ASN A 174 -16.75 -7.68 -11.36
N LEU A 175 -15.63 -6.93 -11.38
CA LEU A 175 -15.33 -5.92 -10.37
C LEU A 175 -16.43 -4.88 -10.20
N LYS A 176 -17.06 -4.46 -11.30
CA LYS A 176 -18.12 -3.45 -11.26
C LYS A 176 -19.36 -3.95 -10.50
N GLN A 177 -19.82 -5.15 -10.85
CA GLN A 177 -20.95 -5.77 -10.16
C GLN A 177 -20.60 -6.05 -8.70
N PHE A 178 -19.43 -6.61 -8.46
CA PHE A 178 -18.92 -6.93 -7.14
C PHE A 178 -18.89 -5.71 -6.22
N ILE A 179 -18.27 -4.60 -6.66
CA ILE A 179 -18.18 -3.37 -5.86
C ILE A 179 -19.57 -2.77 -5.63
N TYR A 180 -20.47 -2.85 -6.60
CA TYR A 180 -21.83 -2.34 -6.47
C TYR A 180 -22.66 -3.09 -5.41
N GLU A 181 -22.36 -4.38 -5.21
CA GLU A 181 -23.07 -5.23 -4.23
C GLU A 181 -22.55 -5.07 -2.79
N LEU A 182 -21.45 -4.32 -2.60
CA LEU A 182 -20.83 -4.11 -1.28
C LEU A 182 -21.23 -2.78 -0.66
N ASP A 183 -21.54 -2.81 0.64
CA ASP A 183 -21.85 -1.62 1.45
C ASP A 183 -20.59 -0.98 2.08
N VAL A 184 -19.39 -1.47 1.73
CA VAL A 184 -18.12 -0.97 2.25
C VAL A 184 -17.25 -0.41 1.12
N PRO A 185 -16.45 0.65 1.37
CA PRO A 185 -15.55 1.18 0.37
C PRO A 185 -14.50 0.14 -0.04
N VAL A 186 -14.28 0.01 -1.36
CA VAL A 186 -13.32 -0.92 -1.94
C VAL A 186 -12.14 -0.16 -2.52
N LEU A 187 -10.93 -0.45 -2.02
CA LEU A 187 -9.67 -0.04 -2.62
C LEU A 187 -9.18 -1.11 -3.59
N VAL A 188 -8.81 -0.74 -4.79
CA VAL A 188 -8.41 -1.70 -5.83
C VAL A 188 -7.06 -1.32 -6.45
N GLY A 189 -6.16 -2.28 -6.59
CA GLY A 189 -4.88 -2.08 -7.29
C GLY A 189 -3.97 -3.30 -7.21
N GLY A 190 -2.76 -3.27 -7.83
CA GLY A 190 -2.02 -2.13 -8.41
C GLY A 190 -2.39 -1.70 -9.83
N VAL A 191 -2.36 -0.41 -9.99
CA VAL A 191 -2.42 0.22 -11.31
C VAL A 191 -1.27 1.21 -11.46
N ALA A 192 -0.88 1.54 -12.68
CA ALA A 192 0.23 2.46 -12.91
C ALA A 192 0.05 3.33 -14.16
N THR A 193 -1.12 3.29 -14.80
CA THR A 193 -1.41 4.07 -16.00
C THR A 193 -2.74 4.80 -15.85
N TYR A 194 -2.86 5.92 -16.57
CA TYR A 194 -4.11 6.68 -16.65
C TYR A 194 -5.31 5.80 -17.01
N GLN A 195 -5.18 4.99 -18.08
CA GLN A 195 -6.28 4.17 -18.58
C GLN A 195 -6.73 3.09 -17.61
N SER A 196 -5.78 2.35 -17.02
CA SER A 196 -6.12 1.29 -16.06
C SER A 196 -6.78 1.87 -14.81
N ALA A 197 -6.31 3.02 -14.31
CA ALA A 197 -6.90 3.69 -13.17
C ALA A 197 -8.32 4.21 -13.45
N LEU A 198 -8.51 4.91 -14.58
CA LEU A 198 -9.84 5.40 -15.01
C LEU A 198 -10.85 4.26 -15.12
N HIS A 199 -10.42 3.10 -15.60
CA HIS A 199 -11.28 1.93 -15.73
C HIS A 199 -11.74 1.40 -14.35
N LEU A 200 -10.83 1.32 -13.37
CA LEU A 200 -11.21 0.93 -12.00
C LEU A 200 -12.09 1.97 -11.31
N MET A 201 -11.86 3.25 -11.55
CA MET A 201 -12.73 4.33 -11.05
C MET A 201 -14.15 4.20 -11.59
N ARG A 202 -14.30 3.93 -12.91
CA ARG A 202 -15.59 3.65 -13.55
C ARG A 202 -16.24 2.35 -13.09
N ALA A 203 -15.45 1.37 -12.64
CA ALA A 203 -15.95 0.17 -12.01
C ALA A 203 -16.50 0.40 -10.60
N GLY A 204 -16.28 1.58 -10.01
CA GLY A 204 -16.86 1.95 -8.73
C GLY A 204 -15.90 1.95 -7.54
N ALA A 205 -14.59 1.75 -7.75
CA ALA A 205 -13.61 1.80 -6.66
C ALA A 205 -13.73 3.10 -5.86
N ALA A 206 -13.64 3.01 -4.54
CA ALA A 206 -13.55 4.17 -3.64
C ALA A 206 -12.13 4.76 -3.65
N GLY A 207 -11.14 3.93 -3.93
CA GLY A 207 -9.77 4.35 -4.15
C GLY A 207 -9.00 3.36 -5.01
N VAL A 208 -7.91 3.84 -5.62
CA VAL A 208 -7.01 3.01 -6.43
C VAL A 208 -5.61 2.99 -5.81
N LEU A 209 -5.01 1.79 -5.73
CA LEU A 209 -3.63 1.59 -5.30
C LEU A 209 -2.72 1.76 -6.50
N VAL A 210 -1.83 2.77 -6.44
CA VAL A 210 -0.98 3.14 -7.56
C VAL A 210 0.42 2.60 -7.38
N GLY A 211 0.85 1.79 -8.32
CA GLY A 211 2.14 1.13 -8.34
C GLY A 211 2.03 -0.38 -8.19
N PHE A 212 3.07 -1.05 -8.65
CA PHE A 212 3.31 -2.47 -8.44
C PHE A 212 4.79 -2.76 -8.61
N GLY A 213 5.28 -3.74 -7.85
CA GLY A 213 6.65 -4.21 -7.97
C GLY A 213 7.74 -3.18 -7.63
N GLY A 214 7.39 -2.09 -6.95
CA GLY A 214 8.34 -1.05 -6.55
C GLY A 214 8.85 -1.16 -5.11
N GLY A 215 8.29 -2.07 -4.31
CA GLY A 215 8.74 -2.32 -2.95
C GLY A 215 10.06 -3.09 -2.91
N ALA A 216 10.78 -3.01 -1.79
CA ALA A 216 12.12 -3.59 -1.65
C ALA A 216 12.17 -5.12 -1.81
N SER A 217 11.07 -5.84 -1.50
CA SER A 217 10.95 -7.29 -1.65
C SER A 217 10.37 -7.73 -3.00
N HIS A 218 10.08 -6.78 -3.91
CA HIS A 218 9.46 -7.06 -5.20
C HIS A 218 10.50 -7.11 -6.31
N THR A 219 10.41 -8.15 -7.12
CA THR A 219 11.32 -8.40 -8.26
C THR A 219 10.63 -8.25 -9.62
N THR A 220 9.41 -7.70 -9.65
CA THR A 220 8.57 -7.60 -10.86
C THR A 220 9.28 -6.86 -12.00
N ALA A 221 9.97 -5.76 -11.71
CA ALA A 221 10.69 -5.00 -12.72
C ALA A 221 11.83 -5.82 -13.35
N ASP A 222 12.61 -6.52 -12.52
CA ASP A 222 13.80 -7.24 -12.96
C ASP A 222 13.44 -8.58 -13.61
N VAL A 223 12.41 -9.26 -13.09
CA VAL A 223 12.01 -10.59 -13.56
C VAL A 223 11.02 -10.54 -14.71
N LEU A 224 10.06 -9.63 -14.67
CA LEU A 224 9.00 -9.52 -15.69
C LEU A 224 9.22 -8.37 -16.68
N GLY A 225 10.14 -7.44 -16.42
CA GLY A 225 10.36 -6.24 -17.23
C GLY A 225 9.18 -5.24 -17.19
N VAL A 226 8.28 -5.37 -16.23
CA VAL A 226 7.07 -4.52 -16.12
C VAL A 226 7.23 -3.54 -14.96
N ARG A 227 7.29 -2.25 -15.29
CA ARG A 227 7.42 -1.16 -14.32
C ARG A 227 6.95 0.16 -14.93
N VAL A 228 6.31 0.99 -14.13
CA VAL A 228 6.14 2.42 -14.41
C VAL A 228 6.77 3.20 -13.25
N PRO A 229 7.67 4.15 -13.50
CA PRO A 229 8.28 4.97 -12.44
C PRO A 229 7.23 5.71 -11.63
N MET A 230 7.34 5.68 -10.29
CA MET A 230 6.25 6.00 -9.37
C MET A 230 5.77 7.46 -9.43
N ALA A 231 6.67 8.43 -9.57
CA ALA A 231 6.25 9.82 -9.67
C ALA A 231 5.35 10.03 -10.91
N SER A 232 5.73 9.44 -12.07
CA SER A 232 4.91 9.48 -13.28
C SER A 232 3.61 8.69 -13.15
N ALA A 233 3.65 7.51 -12.52
CA ALA A 233 2.45 6.70 -12.32
C ALA A 233 1.39 7.43 -11.48
N ILE A 234 1.81 8.03 -10.37
CA ILE A 234 0.90 8.79 -9.49
C ILE A 234 0.33 10.01 -10.20
N ALA A 235 1.15 10.76 -10.93
CA ALA A 235 0.70 11.94 -11.68
C ALA A 235 -0.32 11.58 -12.77
N ASP A 236 -0.10 10.48 -13.51
CA ASP A 236 -1.05 9.97 -14.50
C ASP A 236 -2.39 9.54 -13.88
N VAL A 237 -2.34 8.82 -12.75
CA VAL A 237 -3.54 8.37 -12.05
C VAL A 237 -4.28 9.54 -11.40
N ALA A 238 -3.56 10.54 -10.88
CA ALA A 238 -4.16 11.77 -10.39
C ALA A 238 -4.84 12.58 -11.51
N ALA A 239 -4.32 12.53 -12.75
CA ALA A 239 -5.00 13.08 -13.92
C ALA A 239 -6.28 12.30 -14.24
N ALA A 240 -6.24 10.97 -14.25
CA ALA A 240 -7.43 10.12 -14.46
C ALA A 240 -8.52 10.42 -13.40
N ARG A 241 -8.13 10.63 -12.14
CA ARG A 241 -9.06 11.02 -11.08
C ARG A 241 -9.76 12.36 -11.36
N ARG A 242 -9.03 13.38 -11.86
CA ARG A 242 -9.64 14.67 -12.22
C ARG A 242 -10.67 14.51 -13.32
N ASP A 243 -10.31 13.79 -14.37
CA ASP A 243 -11.23 13.58 -15.49
C ASP A 243 -12.45 12.75 -15.06
N TYR A 244 -12.26 11.75 -14.20
CA TYR A 244 -13.37 10.97 -13.64
C TYR A 244 -14.26 11.79 -12.69
N LEU A 245 -13.70 12.70 -11.90
CA LEU A 245 -14.46 13.61 -11.05
C LEU A 245 -15.43 14.44 -11.89
N ASP A 246 -14.96 14.98 -13.03
CA ASP A 246 -15.77 15.76 -13.97
C ASP A 246 -16.81 14.85 -14.68
N GLU A 247 -16.38 13.68 -15.17
CA GLU A 247 -17.24 12.70 -15.84
C GLU A 247 -18.38 12.19 -14.95
N SER A 248 -18.10 11.94 -13.68
CA SER A 248 -19.05 11.35 -12.72
C SER A 248 -19.95 12.36 -12.02
N GLY A 249 -19.78 13.64 -12.27
CA GLY A 249 -20.52 14.70 -11.60
C GLY A 249 -20.11 14.91 -10.14
N GLY A 250 -18.85 14.66 -9.80
CA GLY A 250 -18.28 15.00 -8.50
C GLY A 250 -17.88 13.81 -7.62
N ARG A 251 -17.90 12.57 -8.11
CA ARG A 251 -17.44 11.41 -7.34
C ARG A 251 -15.92 11.43 -7.21
N TYR A 252 -15.45 11.62 -5.98
CA TYR A 252 -14.02 11.59 -5.68
C TYR A 252 -13.53 10.15 -5.47
N VAL A 253 -12.47 9.76 -6.17
CA VAL A 253 -11.78 8.47 -5.98
C VAL A 253 -10.40 8.74 -5.42
N HIS A 254 -10.05 8.08 -4.31
CA HIS A 254 -8.79 8.30 -3.64
C HIS A 254 -7.62 7.64 -4.40
N VAL A 255 -6.48 8.32 -4.42
CA VAL A 255 -5.23 7.82 -5.00
C VAL A 255 -4.30 7.46 -3.85
N VAL A 256 -4.03 6.17 -3.67
CA VAL A 256 -3.11 5.67 -2.64
C VAL A 256 -1.84 5.16 -3.33
N ALA A 257 -0.71 5.82 -3.08
CA ALA A 257 0.57 5.36 -3.61
C ALA A 257 1.00 4.06 -2.93
N ASP A 258 1.32 3.00 -3.70
CA ASP A 258 1.73 1.69 -3.18
C ASP A 258 3.09 1.26 -3.77
N GLY A 259 4.12 1.28 -2.93
CA GLY A 259 5.47 0.84 -3.27
C GLY A 259 6.46 1.97 -3.58
N ALA A 260 7.73 1.60 -3.63
CA ALA A 260 8.89 2.48 -3.84
C ALA A 260 9.08 3.59 -2.77
N MET A 261 8.44 3.48 -1.61
CA MET A 261 8.53 4.43 -0.51
C MET A 261 9.31 3.84 0.66
N GLY A 262 10.63 3.80 0.52
CA GLY A 262 11.53 3.32 1.57
C GLY A 262 11.89 4.37 2.61
N ARG A 263 11.61 5.64 2.34
CA ARG A 263 12.00 6.79 3.15
C ARG A 263 10.87 7.81 3.22
N SER A 264 10.89 8.63 4.25
CA SER A 264 9.93 9.73 4.42
C SER A 264 9.88 10.71 3.24
N GLY A 265 11.04 11.02 2.64
CA GLY A 265 11.12 11.86 1.44
C GLY A 265 10.36 11.30 0.23
N ASP A 266 10.27 9.98 0.10
CA ASP A 266 9.49 9.33 -0.98
C ASP A 266 7.99 9.51 -0.74
N ILE A 267 7.54 9.41 0.51
CA ILE A 267 6.14 9.67 0.91
C ILE A 267 5.77 11.12 0.58
N VAL A 268 6.65 12.08 0.91
CA VAL A 268 6.46 13.51 0.58
C VAL A 268 6.25 13.69 -0.93
N LYS A 269 7.11 13.07 -1.74
CA LYS A 269 7.02 13.16 -3.21
C LYS A 269 5.77 12.45 -3.75
N ALA A 270 5.34 11.34 -3.14
CA ALA A 270 4.10 10.66 -3.52
C ALA A 270 2.88 11.58 -3.33
N ILE A 271 2.75 12.24 -2.18
CA ILE A 271 1.68 13.21 -1.92
C ILE A 271 1.79 14.40 -2.89
N ALA A 272 3.00 14.94 -3.10
CA ALA A 272 3.24 16.04 -4.03
C ALA A 272 2.83 15.68 -5.48
N CYS A 273 3.03 14.45 -5.93
CA CYS A 273 2.61 13.96 -7.24
C CYS A 273 1.09 13.76 -7.38
N GLY A 274 0.33 13.86 -6.29
CA GLY A 274 -1.13 13.80 -6.30
C GLY A 274 -1.76 12.63 -5.56
N ALA A 275 -0.99 11.82 -4.81
CA ALA A 275 -1.55 10.81 -3.92
C ALA A 275 -2.28 11.47 -2.72
N ASP A 276 -3.36 10.85 -2.28
CA ASP A 276 -4.10 11.25 -1.08
C ASP A 276 -3.54 10.57 0.17
N ALA A 277 -2.97 9.36 0.00
CA ALA A 277 -2.30 8.61 1.04
C ALA A 277 -1.16 7.75 0.46
N ALA A 278 -0.30 7.24 1.34
CA ALA A 278 0.83 6.39 1.02
C ALA A 278 0.72 5.04 1.72
N MET A 279 0.70 3.94 0.96
CA MET A 279 0.79 2.59 1.49
C MET A 279 2.25 2.20 1.65
N VAL A 280 2.68 2.02 2.90
CA VAL A 280 4.08 1.80 3.27
C VAL A 280 4.32 0.38 3.77
N GLY A 281 5.45 -0.20 3.37
CA GLY A 281 5.89 -1.54 3.75
C GLY A 281 7.24 -1.50 4.48
N SER A 282 8.33 -1.34 3.73
CA SER A 282 9.70 -1.48 4.23
C SER A 282 10.08 -0.56 5.39
N PRO A 283 9.60 0.69 5.54
CA PRO A 283 9.84 1.45 6.76
C PRO A 283 9.27 0.76 8.00
N LEU A 284 8.05 0.22 7.90
CA LEU A 284 7.38 -0.47 9.00
C LEU A 284 8.00 -1.84 9.33
N ALA A 285 8.61 -2.50 8.34
CA ALA A 285 9.36 -3.75 8.58
C ALA A 285 10.58 -3.57 9.50
N ARG A 286 11.02 -2.32 9.70
CA ARG A 286 12.12 -1.93 10.61
C ARG A 286 11.67 -1.69 12.05
N ALA A 287 10.36 -1.73 12.32
CA ALA A 287 9.83 -1.58 13.67
C ALA A 287 10.06 -2.86 14.50
N GLN A 288 10.29 -2.69 15.81
CA GLN A 288 10.52 -3.79 16.73
C GLN A 288 9.30 -4.73 16.81
N GLU A 289 8.10 -4.18 16.68
CA GLU A 289 6.83 -4.91 16.78
C GLU A 289 6.41 -5.56 15.43
N ALA A 290 7.17 -5.35 14.35
CA ALA A 290 6.88 -5.98 13.07
C ALA A 290 7.04 -7.50 13.16
N PRO A 291 6.05 -8.32 12.74
CA PRO A 291 6.10 -9.78 12.87
C PRO A 291 7.35 -10.42 12.23
N GLY A 292 7.85 -9.84 11.15
CA GLY A 292 9.05 -10.30 10.44
C GLY A 292 10.36 -9.98 11.15
N ALA A 293 10.35 -9.09 12.16
CA ALA A 293 11.55 -8.66 12.90
C ALA A 293 12.73 -8.27 11.98
N GLY A 294 12.46 -7.42 11.01
CA GLY A 294 13.43 -6.99 9.99
C GLY A 294 13.40 -7.80 8.70
N LYS A 295 12.94 -9.04 8.70
CA LYS A 295 12.70 -9.79 7.45
C LYS A 295 11.42 -9.30 6.79
N HIS A 296 11.52 -9.02 5.50
CA HIS A 296 10.43 -8.42 4.75
C HIS A 296 10.21 -9.16 3.43
N TRP A 297 8.97 -9.58 3.18
CA TRP A 297 8.56 -10.32 1.98
C TRP A 297 7.16 -9.93 1.54
N GLY A 298 6.90 -10.09 0.24
CA GLY A 298 5.58 -9.98 -0.37
C GLY A 298 4.97 -11.34 -0.68
N MET A 299 3.69 -11.34 -1.07
CA MET A 299 2.96 -12.56 -1.46
C MET A 299 3.58 -13.26 -2.67
N GLU A 300 4.30 -12.53 -3.52
CA GLU A 300 5.01 -13.11 -4.67
C GLU A 300 6.10 -14.11 -4.26
N ALA A 301 6.71 -13.96 -3.08
CA ALA A 301 7.70 -14.89 -2.56
C ALA A 301 7.10 -16.23 -2.13
N THR A 302 5.80 -16.31 -1.92
CA THR A 302 5.10 -17.51 -1.47
C THR A 302 4.67 -18.43 -2.63
N HIS A 303 4.78 -17.98 -3.87
CA HIS A 303 4.28 -18.67 -5.05
C HIS A 303 5.32 -19.62 -5.64
N LYS A 304 4.98 -20.90 -5.80
CA LYS A 304 5.92 -21.93 -6.29
C LYS A 304 6.26 -21.83 -7.77
N GLU A 305 5.32 -21.33 -8.58
CA GLU A 305 5.41 -21.37 -10.03
C GLU A 305 5.90 -20.03 -10.63
N LEU A 306 5.89 -18.96 -9.84
CA LEU A 306 6.36 -17.67 -10.30
C LEU A 306 7.85 -17.50 -9.98
N PRO A 307 8.70 -17.22 -10.98
CA PRO A 307 10.14 -17.08 -10.77
C PRO A 307 10.50 -15.71 -10.16
N ARG A 308 9.70 -15.23 -9.21
CA ARG A 308 9.84 -13.92 -8.55
C ARG A 308 9.46 -14.02 -7.09
N GLY A 309 9.96 -13.11 -6.33
CA GLY A 309 9.77 -13.01 -4.91
C GLY A 309 11.09 -13.15 -4.17
N GLU A 310 11.29 -12.28 -3.24
CA GLU A 310 12.51 -12.17 -2.44
C GLU A 310 12.14 -11.91 -0.98
N VAL A 311 12.99 -12.39 -0.09
CA VAL A 311 12.99 -11.98 1.31
C VAL A 311 14.19 -11.07 1.50
N VAL A 312 13.93 -9.81 1.82
CA VAL A 312 14.98 -8.84 2.17
C VAL A 312 15.07 -8.69 3.67
N GLU A 313 16.23 -8.26 4.16
CA GLU A 313 16.48 -8.09 5.58
C GLU A 313 16.90 -6.65 5.87
N PHE A 314 16.25 -6.04 6.85
CA PHE A 314 16.50 -4.70 7.32
C PHE A 314 16.93 -4.71 8.80
N PRO A 315 17.80 -3.79 9.21
CA PRO A 315 18.02 -3.56 10.63
C PRO A 315 16.74 -3.00 11.25
N THR A 316 16.43 -3.45 12.45
CA THR A 316 15.42 -2.81 13.30
C THR A 316 15.95 -1.46 13.76
N VAL A 317 15.14 -0.41 13.62
CA VAL A 317 15.55 0.98 13.93
C VAL A 317 14.87 1.56 15.16
N GLY A 318 13.73 1.03 15.58
CA GLY A 318 13.00 1.54 16.75
C GLY A 318 11.63 0.91 16.91
N THR A 319 10.82 1.45 17.80
CA THR A 319 9.42 1.06 17.97
C THR A 319 8.56 1.54 16.81
N TRP A 320 7.38 0.98 16.65
CA TRP A 320 6.40 1.44 15.66
C TRP A 320 6.08 2.92 15.81
N GLN A 321 5.91 3.37 17.08
CA GLN A 321 5.68 4.76 17.40
C GLN A 321 6.82 5.68 16.91
N GLU A 322 8.07 5.28 17.11
CA GLU A 322 9.23 6.05 16.64
C GLU A 322 9.35 6.06 15.12
N VAL A 323 9.03 4.95 14.46
CA VAL A 323 9.01 4.90 13.00
C VAL A 323 7.95 5.84 12.43
N VAL A 324 6.75 5.89 13.01
CA VAL A 324 5.65 6.71 12.51
C VAL A 324 5.77 8.17 12.98
N HIS A 325 5.95 8.42 14.26
CA HIS A 325 5.88 9.76 14.88
C HIS A 325 7.19 10.29 15.41
N GLY A 326 8.23 9.44 15.55
CA GLY A 326 9.48 9.84 16.14
C GLY A 326 9.52 9.68 17.68
N PRO A 327 10.61 10.13 18.30
CA PRO A 327 11.73 10.86 17.70
C PRO A 327 12.61 10.01 16.77
N SER A 328 13.23 10.64 15.76
CA SER A 328 14.18 9.97 14.88
C SER A 328 15.60 10.03 15.47
N HIS A 329 16.27 8.89 15.51
CA HIS A 329 17.68 8.77 15.89
C HIS A 329 18.55 8.18 14.76
N VAL A 330 17.99 8.02 13.56
CA VAL A 330 18.69 7.73 12.32
C VAL A 330 18.45 8.85 11.30
N SER A 331 19.38 9.06 10.40
CA SER A 331 19.36 10.18 9.44
C SER A 331 18.99 9.77 8.02
N ASP A 332 18.52 8.53 7.81
CA ASP A 332 18.27 7.94 6.49
C ASP A 332 16.82 8.09 6.01
N GLY A 333 15.94 8.73 6.78
CA GLY A 333 14.53 8.93 6.45
C GLY A 333 13.62 7.74 6.74
N THR A 334 14.09 6.72 7.45
CA THR A 334 13.29 5.53 7.78
C THR A 334 12.46 5.67 9.06
N MET A 335 12.62 6.77 9.81
CA MET A 335 11.90 7.06 11.05
C MET A 335 11.19 8.41 10.97
N ASN A 336 10.21 8.60 11.87
CA ASN A 336 9.42 9.83 12.00
C ASN A 336 8.77 10.25 10.67
N LEU A 337 8.06 9.30 10.05
CA LEU A 337 7.45 9.50 8.73
C LEU A 337 6.45 10.65 8.74
N ALA A 338 5.58 10.72 9.75
CA ALA A 338 4.58 11.78 9.90
C ALA A 338 5.21 13.15 10.14
N GLY A 339 6.23 13.23 11.02
CA GLY A 339 6.93 14.47 11.30
C GLY A 339 7.68 15.01 10.08
N ALA A 340 8.30 14.13 9.29
CA ALA A 340 8.97 14.51 8.05
C ALA A 340 7.98 15.06 7.01
N LEU A 341 6.82 14.39 6.82
CA LEU A 341 5.77 14.85 5.91
C LEU A 341 5.25 16.21 6.34
N ARG A 342 4.90 16.38 7.62
CA ARG A 342 4.43 17.61 8.22
C ARG A 342 5.42 18.77 8.01
N ARG A 343 6.70 18.52 8.29
CA ARG A 343 7.77 19.51 8.10
C ARG A 343 7.95 19.88 6.63
N SER A 344 7.89 18.93 5.71
CA SER A 344 8.03 19.20 4.27
C SER A 344 6.88 20.08 3.74
N ILE A 345 5.65 19.76 4.12
CA ILE A 345 4.47 20.57 3.77
C ILE A 345 4.62 22.01 4.31
N ALA A 346 5.07 22.16 5.57
CA ALA A 346 5.31 23.44 6.21
C ALA A 346 6.42 24.26 5.52
N LEU A 347 7.54 23.64 5.16
CA LEU A 347 8.63 24.28 4.43
C LEU A 347 8.20 24.79 3.04
N CYS A 348 7.24 24.10 2.42
CA CYS A 348 6.66 24.51 1.13
C CYS A 348 5.48 25.49 1.31
N GLY A 349 5.13 25.88 2.54
CA GLY A 349 4.15 26.92 2.85
C GLY A 349 2.69 26.50 2.79
N TYR A 350 2.40 25.20 2.68
CA TYR A 350 1.06 24.63 2.64
C TYR A 350 0.54 24.31 4.04
N THR A 351 -0.78 24.19 4.17
CA THR A 351 -1.49 23.96 5.45
C THR A 351 -1.92 22.51 5.64
N ASP A 352 -1.98 21.74 4.57
CA ASP A 352 -2.55 20.40 4.58
C ASP A 352 -2.02 19.55 3.40
N SER A 353 -2.20 18.24 3.48
CA SER A 353 -1.78 17.28 2.47
C SER A 353 -2.44 17.51 1.11
N LYS A 354 -3.71 17.95 1.09
CA LYS A 354 -4.47 18.15 -0.14
C LYS A 354 -3.99 19.38 -0.91
N SER A 355 -3.79 20.48 -0.23
CA SER A 355 -3.25 21.70 -0.84
C SER A 355 -1.81 21.50 -1.31
N PHE A 356 -1.03 20.66 -0.62
CA PHE A 356 0.35 20.32 -0.96
C PHE A 356 0.48 19.59 -2.31
N GLN A 357 -0.55 18.92 -2.82
CA GLN A 357 -0.56 18.34 -4.16
C GLN A 357 -0.34 19.37 -5.28
N ARG A 358 -0.38 20.67 -4.98
CA ARG A 358 -0.10 21.78 -5.91
C ARG A 358 1.32 22.31 -5.81
N VAL A 359 2.17 21.69 -4.99
CA VAL A 359 3.56 22.12 -4.82
C VAL A 359 4.32 22.03 -6.14
N GLU A 360 5.19 23.01 -6.36
CA GLU A 360 6.11 22.95 -7.49
C GLU A 360 7.09 21.80 -7.31
N MET A 361 7.32 21.06 -8.37
CA MET A 361 8.31 20.00 -8.40
C MET A 361 9.40 20.33 -9.41
N VAL A 362 10.62 19.98 -9.08
CA VAL A 362 11.78 20.15 -9.94
C VAL A 362 12.37 18.77 -10.29
N ARG A 363 12.95 18.69 -11.46
CA ARG A 363 13.74 17.53 -11.87
C ARG A 363 15.12 17.61 -11.21
N SER A 364 15.55 16.51 -10.58
CA SER A 364 16.82 16.46 -9.84
C SER A 364 18.01 16.13 -10.73
N HIS A 365 17.78 15.54 -11.92
CA HIS A 365 18.84 15.13 -12.87
C HIS A 365 18.43 15.38 -14.33
#